data_0924e21c0cca71e869314bd6ac5f4dab
#
_entry.id   0924e21c0cca71e869314bd6ac5f4dab
#
_cell.length_a   1.000
_cell.length_b   1.000
_cell.length_c   1.000
_cell.angle_alpha   90.00
_cell.angle_beta   90.00
_cell.angle_gamma   90.00
#
_symmetry.space_group_name_H-M   'P 1'
#
loop_
_entity.id
_entity.type
_entity.pdbx_description
1 polymer ?
#
loop_
_entity_poly.entity_id
_entity_poly.type
_entity_poly.pdbx_seq_one_letter_code
_entity_poly.pdbx_strand_id
1 'polypeptide(L)'
;MNEAAPRRAPRHALTIRPAVPDDAAAIARIYNEGILDRVATLETETRSAEERRQWLAGKSARHPVLIAESAGEIVAWGSLNIFNTRSCYDHVADFSVYVARDRRGNGFGRAMLGHLIEAARAIGFHKLVLSTFPFNTAGVALYEGMGFRQVGTYREQGQLDGRWVDILVMEKLL
;
A
#
# COMPACT_ATOMS: atom_id res chain seq x y z
N MET A 1 17.75 22.13 38.24
CA MET A 1 16.36 21.87 37.79
C MET A 1 16.47 20.92 36.58
N ASN A 2 16.08 19.69 36.79
CA ASN A 2 16.25 18.62 35.81
C ASN A 2 14.93 18.49 35.03
N GLU A 3 14.87 19.02 33.83
CA GLU A 3 13.70 18.99 32.96
C GLU A 3 13.58 17.56 32.37
N ALA A 4 12.63 16.80 32.86
CA ALA A 4 12.38 15.45 32.41
C ALA A 4 11.87 15.49 30.95
N ALA A 5 12.58 14.82 30.05
CA ALA A 5 12.17 14.63 28.65
C ALA A 5 10.74 14.05 28.57
N PRO A 6 9.90 14.48 27.61
CA PRO A 6 8.53 14.00 27.50
C PRO A 6 8.52 12.49 27.29
N ARG A 7 7.82 11.77 28.14
CA ARG A 7 7.59 10.31 28.00
C ARG A 7 6.87 10.07 26.68
N ARG A 8 7.56 9.36 25.78
CA ARG A 8 6.98 8.85 24.54
C ARG A 8 5.75 8.03 24.88
N ALA A 9 4.57 8.43 24.37
CA ALA A 9 3.33 7.70 24.57
C ALA A 9 3.51 6.20 24.24
N PRO A 10 2.82 5.29 24.96
CA PRO A 10 2.94 3.87 24.71
C PRO A 10 2.64 3.59 23.23
N ARG A 11 3.58 2.93 22.53
CA ARG A 11 3.33 2.43 21.19
C ARG A 11 2.27 1.35 21.34
N HIS A 12 1.04 1.66 20.97
CA HIS A 12 0.00 0.64 20.89
C HIS A 12 0.51 -0.49 19.98
N ALA A 13 0.28 -1.74 20.42
CA ALA A 13 0.70 -2.91 19.67
C ALA A 13 0.08 -2.83 18.26
N LEU A 14 0.90 -3.01 17.24
CA LEU A 14 0.46 -3.11 15.85
C LEU A 14 0.17 -4.57 15.55
N THR A 15 -1.05 -4.88 15.12
CA THR A 15 -1.45 -6.19 14.64
C THR A 15 -1.69 -6.13 13.14
N ILE A 16 -1.09 -7.05 12.38
CA ILE A 16 -1.36 -7.18 10.95
C ILE A 16 -1.99 -8.55 10.70
N ARG A 17 -3.12 -8.56 10.02
CA ARG A 17 -3.92 -9.75 9.73
C ARG A 17 -4.54 -9.70 8.33
N PRO A 18 -4.99 -10.84 7.79
CA PRO A 18 -5.84 -10.85 6.60
C PRO A 18 -7.09 -10.01 6.79
N ALA A 19 -7.48 -9.31 5.73
CA ALA A 19 -8.71 -8.55 5.70
C ALA A 19 -9.93 -9.48 5.65
N VAL A 20 -11.01 -9.08 6.33
CA VAL A 20 -12.32 -9.72 6.27
C VAL A 20 -13.35 -8.75 5.65
N PRO A 21 -14.53 -9.21 5.20
CA PRO A 21 -15.53 -8.35 4.56
C PRO A 21 -15.93 -7.11 5.39
N ASP A 22 -15.91 -7.23 6.72
CA ASP A 22 -16.27 -6.12 7.62
C ASP A 22 -15.22 -4.99 7.65
N ASP A 23 -14.00 -5.25 7.18
CA ASP A 23 -12.94 -4.23 7.07
C ASP A 23 -13.15 -3.30 5.85
N ALA A 24 -14.08 -3.62 4.95
CA ALA A 24 -14.29 -2.93 3.69
C ALA A 24 -14.52 -1.42 3.85
N ALA A 25 -15.24 -1.00 4.89
CA ALA A 25 -15.50 0.41 5.18
C ALA A 25 -14.21 1.17 5.54
N ALA A 26 -13.36 0.58 6.37
CA ALA A 26 -12.07 1.17 6.73
C ALA A 26 -11.10 1.20 5.55
N ILE A 27 -11.06 0.14 4.75
CA ILE A 27 -10.27 0.07 3.50
C ILE A 27 -10.72 1.16 2.53
N ALA A 28 -12.04 1.33 2.33
CA ALA A 28 -12.59 2.38 1.47
C ALA A 28 -12.18 3.77 1.97
N ARG A 29 -12.34 4.05 3.27
CA ARG A 29 -11.95 5.32 3.88
C ARG A 29 -10.49 5.66 3.61
N ILE A 30 -9.58 4.75 3.94
CA ILE A 30 -8.13 4.97 3.80
C ILE A 30 -7.75 5.12 2.32
N TYR A 31 -8.37 4.34 1.43
CA TYR A 31 -8.13 4.46 -0.02
C TYR A 31 -8.59 5.81 -0.56
N ASN A 32 -9.78 6.24 -0.16
CA ASN A 32 -10.35 7.52 -0.58
C ASN A 32 -9.51 8.72 -0.11
N GLU A 33 -8.89 8.63 1.07
CA GLU A 33 -7.90 9.63 1.50
C GLU A 33 -6.74 9.74 0.50
N GLY A 34 -6.22 8.60 0.01
CA GLY A 34 -5.17 8.57 -1.01
C GLY A 34 -5.62 9.16 -2.36
N ILE A 35 -6.85 8.87 -2.77
CA ILE A 35 -7.47 9.45 -3.96
C ILE A 35 -7.58 10.98 -3.83
N LEU A 36 -8.15 11.46 -2.73
CA LEU A 36 -8.38 12.88 -2.50
C LEU A 36 -7.08 13.69 -2.36
N ASP A 37 -6.03 13.07 -1.83
CA ASP A 37 -4.71 13.70 -1.69
C ASP A 37 -3.95 13.82 -3.02
N ARG A 38 -4.38 13.13 -4.08
CA ARG A 38 -3.75 13.17 -5.42
C ARG A 38 -2.28 12.77 -5.45
N VAL A 39 -1.83 11.93 -4.51
CA VAL A 39 -0.40 11.57 -4.37
C VAL A 39 -0.10 10.07 -4.51
N ALA A 40 -1.13 9.22 -4.59
CA ALA A 40 -0.95 7.77 -4.50
C ALA A 40 -1.56 6.98 -5.67
N THR A 41 -2.47 7.55 -6.43
CA THR A 41 -3.19 6.86 -7.50
C THR A 41 -3.69 7.84 -8.57
N LEU A 42 -3.84 7.36 -9.80
CA LEU A 42 -4.49 8.09 -10.89
C LEU A 42 -6.02 8.09 -10.77
N GLU A 43 -6.60 7.31 -9.85
CA GLU A 43 -8.04 7.34 -9.64
C GLU A 43 -8.46 8.69 -9.04
N THR A 44 -9.57 9.21 -9.54
CA THR A 44 -10.14 10.50 -9.12
C THR A 44 -11.48 10.34 -8.42
N GLU A 45 -12.15 9.19 -8.61
CA GLU A 45 -13.43 8.86 -8.01
C GLU A 45 -13.26 8.01 -6.76
N THR A 46 -13.93 8.39 -5.68
CA THR A 46 -13.92 7.65 -4.43
C THR A 46 -14.69 6.33 -4.56
N ARG A 47 -14.33 5.36 -3.72
CA ARG A 47 -14.96 4.04 -3.67
C ARG A 47 -15.83 3.91 -2.44
N SER A 48 -16.98 3.25 -2.60
CA SER A 48 -17.86 2.90 -1.49
C SER A 48 -17.35 1.69 -0.71
N ALA A 49 -17.87 1.50 0.50
CA ALA A 49 -17.59 0.30 1.30
C ALA A 49 -18.09 -0.97 0.59
N GLU A 50 -19.22 -0.88 -0.14
CA GLU A 50 -19.76 -2.02 -0.88
C GLU A 50 -18.87 -2.42 -2.06
N GLU A 51 -18.36 -1.46 -2.83
CA GLU A 51 -17.38 -1.75 -3.89
C GLU A 51 -16.12 -2.41 -3.31
N ARG A 52 -15.64 -1.98 -2.14
CA ARG A 52 -14.49 -2.60 -1.48
C ARG A 52 -14.81 -3.99 -0.95
N ARG A 53 -16.04 -4.25 -0.48
CA ARG A 53 -16.47 -5.59 -0.08
C ARG A 53 -16.48 -6.56 -1.27
N GLN A 54 -17.02 -6.12 -2.41
CA GLN A 54 -17.02 -6.91 -3.65
C GLN A 54 -15.58 -7.14 -4.16
N TRP A 55 -14.73 -6.11 -4.11
CA TRP A 55 -13.31 -6.25 -4.44
C TRP A 55 -12.59 -7.26 -3.53
N LEU A 56 -12.83 -7.24 -2.22
CA LEU A 56 -12.30 -8.23 -1.28
C LEU A 56 -12.77 -9.65 -1.62
N ALA A 57 -14.06 -9.82 -1.92
CA ALA A 57 -14.64 -11.12 -2.28
C ALA A 57 -14.03 -11.69 -3.57
N GLY A 58 -13.58 -10.84 -4.49
CA GLY A 58 -12.90 -11.25 -5.72
C GLY A 58 -11.41 -11.58 -5.57
N LYS A 59 -10.84 -11.41 -4.37
CA LYS A 59 -9.42 -11.70 -4.12
C LYS A 59 -9.18 -13.21 -3.97
N SER A 60 -8.09 -13.68 -4.55
CA SER A 60 -7.65 -15.07 -4.38
C SER A 60 -6.70 -15.20 -3.18
N ALA A 61 -6.55 -16.42 -2.68
CA ALA A 61 -5.55 -16.73 -1.64
C ALA A 61 -4.11 -16.37 -2.07
N ARG A 62 -3.84 -16.35 -3.37
CA ARG A 62 -2.54 -15.96 -3.93
C ARG A 62 -2.31 -14.44 -3.89
N HIS A 63 -3.38 -13.64 -3.83
CA HIS A 63 -3.29 -12.18 -3.81
C HIS A 63 -4.04 -11.62 -2.58
N PRO A 64 -3.52 -11.89 -1.37
CA PRO A 64 -4.19 -11.49 -0.13
C PRO A 64 -4.25 -9.98 0.03
N VAL A 65 -5.25 -9.55 0.82
CA VAL A 65 -5.34 -8.21 1.38
C VAL A 65 -5.07 -8.31 2.87
N LEU A 66 -4.19 -7.46 3.37
CA LEU A 66 -3.85 -7.36 4.79
C LEU A 66 -4.32 -6.00 5.33
N ILE A 67 -4.73 -5.99 6.58
CA ILE A 67 -4.98 -4.76 7.34
C ILE A 67 -4.04 -4.66 8.54
N ALA A 68 -3.76 -3.43 8.95
CA ALA A 68 -3.00 -3.13 10.16
C ALA A 68 -3.90 -2.41 11.15
N GLU A 69 -4.00 -2.96 12.36
CA GLU A 69 -4.74 -2.40 13.48
C GLU A 69 -3.78 -1.86 14.54
N SER A 70 -4.10 -0.68 15.06
CA SER A 70 -3.42 -0.07 16.19
C SER A 70 -4.44 0.63 17.08
N ALA A 71 -4.43 0.37 18.38
CA ALA A 71 -5.40 0.92 19.34
C ALA A 71 -6.88 0.64 18.99
N GLY A 72 -7.17 -0.52 18.38
CA GLY A 72 -8.54 -0.89 17.97
C GLY A 72 -9.03 -0.24 16.68
N GLU A 73 -8.17 0.49 15.96
CA GLU A 73 -8.50 1.14 14.70
C GLU A 73 -7.67 0.57 13.54
N ILE A 74 -8.28 0.40 12.37
CA ILE A 74 -7.54 0.07 11.14
C ILE A 74 -6.84 1.34 10.65
N VAL A 75 -5.51 1.30 10.65
CA VAL A 75 -4.63 2.43 10.34
C VAL A 75 -3.93 2.31 8.98
N ALA A 76 -3.87 1.11 8.41
CA ALA A 76 -3.29 0.86 7.09
C ALA A 76 -3.87 -0.41 6.49
N TRP A 77 -3.76 -0.53 5.18
CA TRP A 77 -4.01 -1.77 4.46
C TRP A 77 -3.03 -1.92 3.30
N GLY A 78 -2.84 -3.15 2.85
CA GLY A 78 -2.06 -3.45 1.67
C GLY A 78 -2.56 -4.70 0.98
N SER A 79 -2.25 -4.86 -0.29
CA SER A 79 -2.65 -6.02 -1.07
C SER A 79 -1.56 -6.45 -2.03
N LEU A 80 -1.47 -7.75 -2.28
CA LEU A 80 -0.83 -8.27 -3.48
C LEU A 80 -1.86 -8.26 -4.62
N ASN A 81 -1.41 -7.95 -5.83
CA ASN A 81 -2.26 -7.81 -7.00
C ASN A 81 -1.64 -8.56 -8.18
N ILE A 82 -2.49 -8.96 -9.13
CA ILE A 82 -2.04 -9.54 -10.39
C ILE A 82 -1.26 -8.47 -11.16
N PHE A 83 0.00 -8.76 -11.48
CA PHE A 83 0.80 -7.89 -12.34
C PHE A 83 0.34 -7.95 -13.78
N ASN A 84 0.11 -9.16 -14.29
CA ASN A 84 -0.33 -9.40 -15.67
C ASN A 84 -1.12 -10.71 -15.72
N THR A 85 -2.11 -10.80 -16.59
CA THR A 85 -2.99 -11.98 -16.71
C THR A 85 -2.39 -13.13 -17.51
N ARG A 86 -1.22 -12.94 -18.13
CA ARG A 86 -0.52 -13.99 -18.88
C ARG A 86 0.26 -14.88 -17.92
N SER A 87 0.11 -16.19 -18.02
CA SER A 87 0.71 -17.17 -17.10
C SER A 87 2.24 -17.09 -16.96
N CYS A 88 2.95 -16.62 -17.98
CA CYS A 88 4.39 -16.40 -17.89
C CYS A 88 4.80 -15.34 -16.85
N TYR A 89 3.84 -14.57 -16.30
CA TYR A 89 4.07 -13.58 -15.24
C TYR A 89 3.50 -14.01 -13.88
N ASP A 90 3.04 -15.24 -13.71
CA ASP A 90 2.43 -15.71 -12.46
C ASP A 90 3.36 -15.64 -11.25
N HIS A 91 4.66 -15.53 -11.47
CA HIS A 91 5.68 -15.36 -10.44
C HIS A 91 5.98 -13.89 -10.09
N VAL A 92 5.30 -12.93 -10.72
CA VAL A 92 5.40 -11.50 -10.43
C VAL A 92 4.10 -11.00 -9.85
N ALA A 93 4.14 -10.28 -8.76
CA ALA A 93 2.99 -9.56 -8.22
C ALA A 93 3.23 -8.05 -8.22
N ASP A 94 2.17 -7.30 -8.50
CA ASP A 94 2.04 -5.90 -8.13
C ASP A 94 1.54 -5.80 -6.69
N PHE A 95 1.70 -4.66 -6.02
CA PHE A 95 1.15 -4.46 -4.70
C PHE A 95 0.69 -3.02 -4.45
N SER A 96 -0.15 -2.87 -3.45
CA SER A 96 -0.62 -1.57 -2.96
C SER A 96 -0.42 -1.47 -1.45
N VAL A 97 -0.03 -0.29 -0.96
CA VAL A 97 0.04 0.05 0.47
C VAL A 97 -0.55 1.43 0.69
N TYR A 98 -1.52 1.52 1.59
CA TYR A 98 -2.17 2.77 1.98
C TYR A 98 -2.19 2.90 3.50
N VAL A 99 -1.88 4.08 3.99
CA VAL A 99 -1.89 4.44 5.43
C VAL A 99 -2.86 5.58 5.63
N ALA A 100 -3.69 5.49 6.65
CA ALA A 100 -4.62 6.55 7.05
C ALA A 100 -3.85 7.88 7.20
N ARG A 101 -4.45 8.97 6.71
CA ARG A 101 -3.79 10.27 6.55
C ARG A 101 -3.15 10.76 7.85
N ASP A 102 -3.88 10.68 8.96
CA ASP A 102 -3.45 11.10 10.29
C ASP A 102 -2.45 10.14 10.97
N ARG A 103 -2.20 8.99 10.34
CA ARG A 103 -1.29 7.95 10.83
C ARG A 103 -0.01 7.83 10.01
N ARG A 104 0.14 8.59 8.93
CA ARG A 104 1.36 8.60 8.10
C ARG A 104 2.58 9.08 8.91
N GLY A 105 3.77 8.69 8.50
CA GLY A 105 5.01 9.04 9.21
C GLY A 105 5.29 8.23 10.48
N ASN A 106 4.41 7.33 10.91
CA ASN A 106 4.54 6.53 12.14
C ASN A 106 5.10 5.10 11.92
N GLY A 107 5.59 4.80 10.72
CA GLY A 107 6.17 3.49 10.40
C GLY A 107 5.17 2.43 9.94
N PHE A 108 3.86 2.70 9.94
CA PHE A 108 2.85 1.70 9.56
C PHE A 108 2.98 1.22 8.11
N GLY A 109 3.36 2.10 7.17
CA GLY A 109 3.63 1.71 5.79
C GLY A 109 4.79 0.73 5.68
N ARG A 110 5.88 0.95 6.44
CA ARG A 110 7.02 0.03 6.48
C ARG A 110 6.64 -1.33 7.06
N ALA A 111 5.87 -1.35 8.14
CA ALA A 111 5.39 -2.58 8.75
C ALA A 111 4.49 -3.35 7.80
N MET A 112 3.51 -2.69 7.16
CA MET A 112 2.61 -3.30 6.19
C MET A 112 3.37 -3.87 4.99
N LEU A 113 4.28 -3.10 4.40
CA LEU A 113 5.09 -3.57 3.26
C LEU A 113 5.97 -4.75 3.64
N GLY A 114 6.55 -4.76 4.84
CA GLY A 114 7.31 -5.90 5.36
C GLY A 114 6.47 -7.19 5.38
N HIS A 115 5.25 -7.13 5.89
CA HIS A 115 4.33 -8.28 5.91
C HIS A 115 3.90 -8.73 4.51
N LEU A 116 3.67 -7.79 3.58
CA LEU A 116 3.39 -8.14 2.19
C LEU A 116 4.57 -8.84 1.50
N ILE A 117 5.80 -8.40 1.76
CA ILE A 117 7.02 -9.05 1.25
C ILE A 117 7.12 -10.49 1.78
N GLU A 118 6.90 -10.70 3.08
CA GLU A 118 6.93 -12.05 3.66
C GLU A 118 5.78 -12.92 3.14
N ALA A 119 4.58 -12.37 3.00
CA ALA A 119 3.46 -13.08 2.39
C ALA A 119 3.76 -13.47 0.93
N ALA A 120 4.35 -12.57 0.15
CA ALA A 120 4.73 -12.84 -1.24
C ALA A 120 5.77 -13.98 -1.34
N ARG A 121 6.78 -13.97 -0.45
CA ARG A 121 7.76 -15.07 -0.36
C ARG A 121 7.10 -16.41 -0.02
N ALA A 122 6.25 -16.42 1.00
CA ALA A 122 5.55 -17.63 1.44
C ALA A 122 4.63 -18.22 0.35
N ILE A 123 4.03 -17.37 -0.48
CA ILE A 123 3.19 -17.77 -1.62
C ILE A 123 4.05 -18.27 -2.81
N GLY A 124 5.33 -17.91 -2.85
CA GLY A 124 6.25 -18.32 -3.91
C GLY A 124 6.35 -17.31 -5.06
N PHE A 125 6.05 -16.04 -4.83
CA PHE A 125 6.40 -15.01 -5.80
C PHE A 125 7.92 -14.81 -5.85
N HIS A 126 8.43 -14.61 -7.05
CA HIS A 126 9.86 -14.33 -7.30
C HIS A 126 10.15 -12.84 -7.25
N LYS A 127 9.16 -12.00 -7.56
CA LYS A 127 9.36 -10.56 -7.78
C LYS A 127 8.12 -9.76 -7.39
N LEU A 128 8.37 -8.62 -6.75
CA LEU A 128 7.35 -7.57 -6.57
C LEU A 128 7.68 -6.36 -7.45
N VAL A 129 6.66 -5.77 -8.02
CA VAL A 129 6.72 -4.52 -8.77
C VAL A 129 5.73 -3.52 -8.19
N LEU A 130 5.96 -2.25 -8.43
CA LEU A 130 5.02 -1.17 -8.11
C LEU A 130 5.14 -0.04 -9.12
N SER A 131 4.08 0.74 -9.19
CA SER A 131 4.04 2.02 -9.88
C SER A 131 3.69 3.12 -8.88
N THR A 132 4.37 4.24 -8.92
CA THR A 132 4.13 5.39 -8.05
C THR A 132 4.40 6.70 -8.78
N PHE A 133 3.92 7.81 -8.23
CA PHE A 133 4.30 9.12 -8.77
C PHE A 133 5.71 9.48 -8.33
N PRO A 134 6.56 10.06 -9.21
CA PRO A 134 7.89 10.54 -8.83
C PRO A 134 7.85 11.58 -7.71
N PHE A 135 6.78 12.38 -7.62
CA PHE A 135 6.58 13.38 -6.58
C PHE A 135 6.06 12.81 -5.24
N ASN A 136 5.69 11.53 -5.18
CA ASN A 136 5.40 10.84 -3.92
C ASN A 136 6.72 10.48 -3.20
N THR A 137 7.45 11.47 -2.78
CA THR A 137 8.80 11.31 -2.21
C THR A 137 8.83 10.42 -0.97
N ALA A 138 7.79 10.48 -0.14
CA ALA A 138 7.65 9.63 1.05
C ALA A 138 7.47 8.15 0.67
N GLY A 139 6.67 7.86 -0.36
CA GLY A 139 6.50 6.51 -0.89
C GLY A 139 7.80 5.98 -1.51
N VAL A 140 8.45 6.77 -2.36
CA VAL A 140 9.73 6.39 -2.99
C VAL A 140 10.78 6.07 -1.93
N ALA A 141 10.96 6.93 -0.92
CA ALA A 141 11.91 6.70 0.17
C ALA A 141 11.58 5.43 0.98
N LEU A 142 10.28 5.13 1.19
CA LEU A 142 9.86 3.89 1.83
C LEU A 142 10.29 2.69 1.00
N TYR A 143 10.01 2.67 -0.29
CA TYR A 143 10.32 1.55 -1.18
C TYR A 143 11.83 1.33 -1.31
N GLU A 144 12.62 2.39 -1.51
CA GLU A 144 14.08 2.32 -1.53
C GLU A 144 14.63 1.77 -0.20
N GLY A 145 14.12 2.28 0.93
CA GLY A 145 14.48 1.81 2.27
C GLY A 145 14.05 0.36 2.58
N MET A 146 13.21 -0.26 1.74
CA MET A 146 12.81 -1.66 1.79
C MET A 146 13.51 -2.51 0.70
N GLY A 147 14.47 -1.93 -0.02
CA GLY A 147 15.30 -2.61 -1.00
C GLY A 147 14.68 -2.74 -2.40
N PHE A 148 13.70 -1.92 -2.72
CA PHE A 148 13.25 -1.76 -4.10
C PHE A 148 14.21 -0.85 -4.84
N ARG A 149 14.47 -1.14 -6.12
CA ARG A 149 15.24 -0.30 -7.03
C ARG A 149 14.31 0.36 -8.06
N GLN A 150 14.68 1.51 -8.53
CA GLN A 150 14.01 2.16 -9.64
C GLN A 150 14.34 1.41 -10.95
N VAL A 151 13.32 1.18 -11.76
CA VAL A 151 13.45 0.57 -13.10
C VAL A 151 13.53 1.65 -14.17
N GLY A 152 12.63 2.63 -14.09
CA GLY A 152 12.52 3.74 -15.02
C GLY A 152 11.22 4.51 -14.82
N THR A 153 11.06 5.57 -15.59
CA THR A 153 9.89 6.44 -15.54
C THR A 153 9.18 6.44 -16.89
N TYR A 154 7.90 6.10 -16.87
CA TYR A 154 7.02 6.35 -18.01
C TYR A 154 6.63 7.83 -17.99
N ARG A 155 6.99 8.55 -19.04
CA ARG A 155 6.63 9.96 -19.18
C ARG A 155 5.18 10.09 -19.62
N GLU A 156 4.46 11.04 -19.01
CA GLU A 156 3.09 11.38 -19.37
C GLU A 156 2.17 10.14 -19.49
N GLN A 157 2.33 9.20 -18.56
CA GLN A 157 1.68 7.88 -18.57
C GLN A 157 0.18 7.94 -18.31
N GLY A 158 -0.28 8.96 -17.60
CA GLY A 158 -1.69 9.11 -17.27
C GLY A 158 -2.06 10.57 -17.03
N GLN A 159 -3.34 10.79 -16.80
CA GLN A 159 -3.85 12.13 -16.47
C GLN A 159 -4.40 12.15 -15.04
N LEU A 160 -4.10 13.22 -14.32
CA LEU A 160 -4.65 13.53 -13.01
C LEU A 160 -5.17 14.97 -13.06
N ASP A 161 -6.49 15.13 -12.88
CA ASP A 161 -7.18 16.43 -12.97
C ASP A 161 -6.80 17.22 -14.25
N GLY A 162 -6.76 16.52 -15.41
CA GLY A 162 -6.47 17.09 -16.71
C GLY A 162 -4.99 17.39 -17.01
N ARG A 163 -4.08 17.02 -16.10
CA ARG A 163 -2.63 17.19 -16.28
C ARG A 163 -1.96 15.84 -16.51
N TRP A 164 -1.04 15.79 -17.46
CA TRP A 164 -0.19 14.64 -17.68
C TRP A 164 0.75 14.42 -16.49
N VAL A 165 0.88 13.19 -16.06
CA VAL A 165 1.77 12.82 -14.96
C VAL A 165 2.62 11.61 -15.35
N ASP A 166 3.85 11.64 -14.85
CA ASP A 166 4.83 10.57 -15.01
C ASP A 166 4.57 9.48 -13.96
N ILE A 167 4.94 8.24 -14.31
CA ILE A 167 4.87 7.09 -13.41
C ILE A 167 6.26 6.48 -13.26
N LEU A 168 6.77 6.48 -12.04
CA LEU A 168 7.97 5.76 -11.65
C LEU A 168 7.65 4.29 -11.39
N VAL A 169 8.38 3.39 -12.05
CA VAL A 169 8.31 1.95 -11.83
C VAL A 169 9.46 1.51 -10.93
N MET A 170 9.16 0.73 -9.91
CA MET A 170 10.15 0.15 -9.02
C MET A 170 9.93 -1.35 -8.86
N GLU A 171 10.99 -2.09 -8.54
CA GLU A 171 10.93 -3.55 -8.40
C GLU A 171 11.83 -4.07 -7.29
N LYS A 172 11.52 -5.27 -6.80
CA LYS A 172 12.32 -6.03 -5.85
C LYS A 172 12.26 -7.51 -6.18
N LEU A 173 13.42 -8.18 -6.30
CA LEU A 173 13.52 -9.63 -6.26
C LEU A 173 13.39 -10.11 -4.80
N LEU A 174 12.66 -11.23 -4.59
CA LEU A 174 12.31 -11.74 -3.27
C LEU A 174 13.26 -12.84 -2.76
#